data_15e1dfd5f868c04fc3024af9fa5958be
#
_entry.id   15e1dfd5f868c04fc3024af9fa5958be
#
_cell.length_a   1.000
_cell.length_b   1.000
_cell.length_c   1.000
_cell.angle_alpha   90.00
_cell.angle_beta   90.00
_cell.angle_gamma   90.00
#
_symmetry.space_group_name_H-M   'P 1'
#
loop_
_entity.id
_entity.type
_entity.pdbx_description
1 polymer ?
#
loop_
_entity_poly.entity_id
_entity_poly.type
_entity_poly.pdbx_seq_one_letter_code
_entity_poly.pdbx_strand_id
1 'polypeptide(L)'
;MEIGERPWGRYEVILESSGYKVKKIVVNPGGKLSLQSHEHRSEHWIIVFGVAKVTIGETVQMLDAGKSVYIPLGSKHRLENETNER
;
A
#
# COMPACT_ATOMS: atom_id res chain seq x y z
N MET A 1 -4.91 18.61 -3.76
CA MET A 1 -4.50 17.19 -3.69
C MET A 1 -3.05 17.12 -3.27
N GLU A 2 -2.75 16.30 -2.29
CA GLU A 2 -1.38 16.14 -1.81
C GLU A 2 -0.68 15.05 -2.61
N ILE A 3 0.55 15.32 -3.07
CA ILE A 3 1.38 14.37 -3.80
C ILE A 3 2.73 14.29 -3.08
N GLY A 4 3.16 13.08 -2.75
CA GLY A 4 4.45 12.86 -2.11
C GLY A 4 5.35 11.97 -2.95
N GLU A 5 6.58 12.43 -3.20
CA GLU A 5 7.60 11.63 -3.85
C GLU A 5 8.41 10.89 -2.80
N ARG A 6 8.73 9.62 -3.08
CA ARG A 6 9.48 8.75 -2.18
C ARG A 6 10.47 7.93 -2.99
N PRO A 7 11.54 7.39 -2.36
CA PRO A 7 12.49 6.54 -3.10
C PRO A 7 11.84 5.35 -3.79
N TRP A 8 10.76 4.81 -3.22
CA TRP A 8 10.05 3.65 -3.78
C TRP A 8 9.00 4.00 -4.82
N GLY A 9 8.67 5.27 -5.01
CA GLY A 9 7.63 5.70 -5.92
C GLY A 9 6.97 6.98 -5.46
N ARG A 10 5.64 7.01 -5.46
CA ARG A 10 4.92 8.21 -5.02
C ARG A 10 3.54 7.84 -4.48
N TYR A 11 2.95 8.78 -3.76
CA TYR A 11 1.54 8.68 -3.36
C TYR A 11 0.80 9.96 -3.72
N GLU A 12 -0.51 9.84 -3.92
CA GLU A 12 -1.41 10.96 -4.14
C GLU A 12 -2.61 10.80 -3.22
N VAL A 13 -2.91 11.84 -2.45
CA VAL A 13 -4.12 11.85 -1.62
C VAL A 13 -5.26 12.30 -2.50
N ILE A 14 -6.18 11.39 -2.81
CA ILE A 14 -7.30 11.65 -3.72
C ILE A 14 -8.47 12.29 -2.98
N LEU A 15 -8.74 11.81 -1.77
CA LEU A 15 -9.86 12.28 -0.97
C LEU A 15 -9.47 12.21 0.50
N GLU A 16 -9.76 13.27 1.23
CA GLU A 16 -9.57 13.30 2.66
C GLU A 16 -10.82 13.82 3.32
N SER A 17 -11.34 13.09 4.29
CA SER A 17 -12.55 13.44 4.99
C SER A 17 -12.38 13.11 6.46
N SER A 18 -13.37 13.49 7.26
CA SER A 18 -13.39 13.13 8.66
C SER A 18 -13.55 11.60 8.76
N GLY A 19 -12.58 10.93 9.35
CA GLY A 19 -12.65 9.50 9.58
C GLY A 19 -12.03 8.61 8.50
N TYR A 20 -11.70 9.15 7.32
CA TYR A 20 -11.05 8.32 6.30
C TYR A 20 -10.25 9.16 5.29
N LYS A 21 -9.35 8.47 4.60
CA LYS A 21 -8.52 9.08 3.55
C LYS A 21 -8.34 8.05 2.44
N VAL A 22 -8.41 8.49 1.18
CA VAL A 22 -8.18 7.64 0.01
C VAL A 22 -6.89 8.09 -0.65
N LYS A 23 -5.96 7.15 -0.84
CA LYS A 23 -4.67 7.40 -1.48
C LYS A 23 -4.49 6.51 -2.69
N LYS A 24 -3.83 7.05 -3.71
CA LYS A 24 -3.27 6.25 -4.78
C LYS A 24 -1.78 6.11 -4.51
N ILE A 25 -1.28 4.89 -4.54
CA ILE A 25 0.14 4.60 -4.31
C ILE A 25 0.72 3.94 -5.56
N VAL A 26 1.81 4.49 -6.06
CA VAL A 26 2.54 3.95 -7.21
C VAL A 26 3.90 3.49 -6.71
N VAL A 27 4.17 2.20 -6.84
CA VAL A 27 5.44 1.61 -6.39
C VAL A 27 6.27 1.24 -7.62
N ASN A 28 7.46 1.82 -7.71
CA ASN A 28 8.37 1.56 -8.82
C ASN A 28 8.85 0.11 -8.78
N PRO A 29 9.26 -0.45 -9.94
CA PRO A 29 9.88 -1.78 -9.95
C PRO A 29 11.01 -1.86 -8.95
N GLY A 30 11.00 -2.90 -8.12
CA GLY A 30 11.98 -3.06 -7.04
C GLY A 30 11.72 -2.19 -5.82
N GLY A 31 10.68 -1.35 -5.85
CA GLY A 31 10.35 -0.48 -4.73
C GLY A 31 9.81 -1.26 -3.53
N LYS A 32 10.11 -0.74 -2.35
CA LYS A 32 9.75 -1.41 -1.11
C LYS A 32 9.51 -0.35 -0.04
N LEU A 33 8.32 -0.36 0.52
CA LEU A 33 7.99 0.53 1.62
C LEU A 33 8.52 -0.05 2.93
N SER A 34 8.76 0.81 3.91
CA SER A 34 9.20 0.35 5.22
C SER A 34 8.07 -0.44 5.91
N LEU A 35 8.46 -1.35 6.79
CA LEU A 35 7.50 -2.08 7.60
C LEU A 35 6.86 -1.10 8.58
N GLN A 36 5.54 -1.05 8.60
CA GLN A 36 4.78 -0.07 9.38
C GLN A 36 3.69 -0.75 10.20
N SER A 37 3.29 -0.08 11.26
CA SER A 37 2.07 -0.43 11.98
C SER A 37 1.39 0.86 12.44
N HIS A 38 0.07 0.83 12.54
CA HIS A 38 -0.72 2.00 12.94
C HIS A 38 -1.67 1.60 14.05
N GLU A 39 -1.68 2.39 15.13
CA GLU A 39 -2.51 2.10 16.29
C GLU A 39 -3.91 2.71 16.19
N HIS A 40 -4.08 3.69 15.32
CA HIS A 40 -5.32 4.47 15.25
C HIS A 40 -6.04 4.36 13.92
N ARG A 41 -5.55 3.52 13.00
CA ARG A 41 -6.23 3.35 11.71
C ARG A 41 -6.01 1.94 11.18
N SER A 42 -7.02 1.45 10.49
CA SER A 42 -6.92 0.28 9.65
C SER A 42 -6.84 0.73 8.20
N GLU A 43 -6.48 -0.16 7.29
CA GLU A 43 -6.38 0.15 5.87
C GLU A 43 -7.00 -0.97 5.06
N HIS A 44 -7.52 -0.61 3.89
CA HIS A 44 -8.01 -1.57 2.92
C HIS A 44 -7.33 -1.25 1.60
N TRP A 45 -6.52 -2.17 1.11
CA TRP A 45 -5.76 -1.98 -0.12
C TRP A 45 -6.41 -2.73 -1.27
N ILE A 46 -6.53 -2.05 -2.40
CA ILE A 46 -7.05 -2.62 -3.64
C ILE A 46 -5.96 -2.46 -4.68
N ILE A 47 -5.59 -3.58 -5.33
CA ILE A 47 -4.57 -3.56 -6.37
C ILE A 47 -5.26 -3.21 -7.68
N VAL A 48 -4.87 -2.10 -8.28
CA VAL A 48 -5.49 -1.61 -9.51
C VAL A 48 -4.72 -2.08 -10.74
N PHE A 49 -3.39 -2.15 -10.64
CA PHE A 49 -2.53 -2.52 -11.75
C PHE A 49 -1.29 -3.24 -11.23
N GLY A 50 -0.87 -4.27 -11.94
CA GLY A 50 0.35 -4.98 -11.61
C GLY A 50 0.17 -6.03 -10.53
N VAL A 51 1.27 -6.41 -9.90
CA VAL A 51 1.30 -7.42 -8.84
C VAL A 51 2.02 -6.82 -7.63
N ALA A 52 1.37 -6.90 -6.48
CA ALA A 52 1.91 -6.40 -5.23
C ALA A 52 2.29 -7.56 -4.31
N LYS A 53 3.44 -7.45 -3.66
CA LYS A 53 3.81 -8.33 -2.56
C LYS A 53 3.41 -7.62 -1.27
N VAL A 54 2.49 -8.21 -0.54
CA VAL A 54 1.94 -7.63 0.68
C VAL A 54 2.32 -8.50 1.87
N THR A 55 2.95 -7.90 2.86
CA THR A 55 3.29 -8.57 4.10
C THR A 55 2.41 -8.01 5.21
N ILE A 56 1.70 -8.88 5.92
CA ILE A 56 0.88 -8.51 7.08
C ILE A 56 1.27 -9.45 8.22
N GLY A 57 1.89 -8.88 9.25
CA GLY A 57 2.44 -9.71 10.31
C GLY A 57 3.49 -10.67 9.74
N GLU A 58 3.24 -11.98 9.84
CA GLU A 58 4.12 -13.00 9.30
C GLU A 58 3.61 -13.58 7.96
N THR A 59 2.47 -13.10 7.48
CA THR A 59 1.86 -13.61 6.25
C THR A 59 2.29 -12.78 5.05
N VAL A 60 2.74 -13.44 4.01
CA VAL A 60 3.13 -12.81 2.75
C VAL A 60 2.19 -13.27 1.64
N GLN A 61 1.64 -12.33 0.89
CA GLN A 61 0.71 -12.61 -0.19
C GLN A 61 1.14 -11.88 -1.46
N MET A 62 0.94 -12.52 -2.61
CA MET A 62 1.08 -11.87 -3.91
C MET A 62 -0.32 -11.57 -4.43
N LEU A 63 -0.61 -10.30 -4.66
CA LEU A 63 -1.94 -9.86 -5.09
C LEU A 63 -1.84 -9.16 -6.44
N ASP A 64 -2.63 -9.62 -7.40
CA ASP A 64 -2.69 -8.99 -8.72
C ASP A 64 -3.91 -8.06 -8.83
N ALA A 65 -4.07 -7.44 -9.98
CA ALA A 65 -5.12 -6.44 -10.20
C ALA A 65 -6.50 -7.01 -9.87
N GLY A 66 -7.31 -6.22 -9.19
CA GLY A 66 -8.65 -6.61 -8.77
C GLY A 66 -8.70 -7.27 -7.39
N LYS A 67 -7.57 -7.66 -6.85
CA LYS A 67 -7.53 -8.25 -5.52
C LYS A 67 -7.44 -7.16 -4.45
N SER A 68 -7.87 -7.47 -3.26
CA SER A 68 -7.83 -6.53 -2.14
C SER A 68 -7.45 -7.25 -0.85
N VAL A 69 -7.01 -6.47 0.12
CA VAL A 69 -6.63 -6.98 1.43
C VAL A 69 -6.95 -5.95 2.49
N TYR A 70 -7.42 -6.42 3.63
CA TYR A 70 -7.68 -5.57 4.79
C TYR A 70 -6.52 -5.66 5.77
N ILE A 71 -6.05 -4.50 6.23
CA ILE A 71 -4.95 -4.41 7.19
C ILE A 71 -5.53 -3.93 8.50
N PRO A 72 -5.63 -4.82 9.51
CA PRO A 72 -6.21 -4.45 10.79
C PRO A 72 -5.37 -3.44 11.56
N LEU A 73 -6.00 -2.76 12.48
CA LEU A 73 -5.30 -1.91 13.44
C LEU A 73 -4.16 -2.67 14.12
N GLY A 74 -3.01 -2.03 14.24
CA GLY A 74 -1.88 -2.57 14.97
C GLY A 74 -1.06 -3.62 14.25
N SER A 75 -1.51 -4.10 13.09
CA SER A 75 -0.76 -5.10 12.33
C SER A 75 0.43 -4.46 11.62
N LYS A 76 1.58 -5.09 11.71
CA LYS A 76 2.74 -4.69 10.91
C LYS A 76 2.49 -5.07 9.46
N HIS A 77 2.79 -4.16 8.55
CA HIS A 77 2.52 -4.41 7.14
C HIS A 77 3.55 -3.73 6.24
N ARG A 78 3.70 -4.26 5.04
CA ARG A 78 4.65 -3.74 4.05
C ARG A 78 4.11 -4.01 2.66
N LEU A 79 4.35 -3.06 1.76
CA LEU A 79 4.02 -3.18 0.34
C LEU A 79 5.32 -3.17 -0.46
N GLU A 80 5.44 -4.10 -1.41
CA GLU A 80 6.61 -4.21 -2.28
C GLU A 80 6.19 -4.48 -3.71
N ASN A 81 6.99 -4.00 -4.64
CA ASN A 81 6.86 -4.34 -6.05
C ASN A 81 8.13 -5.06 -6.50
N GLU A 82 8.07 -6.39 -6.58
CA GLU A 82 9.20 -7.21 -7.03
C GLU A 82 9.18 -7.44 -8.55
N THR A 83 8.23 -6.84 -9.26
CA THR A 83 8.09 -7.00 -10.70
C THR A 83 8.86 -5.92 -11.45
N ASN A 84 8.81 -5.99 -12.80
CA ASN A 84 9.39 -4.96 -13.68
C ASN A 84 8.37 -3.89 -14.06
N GLU A 85 7.17 -3.92 -13.50
CA GLU A 85 6.08 -2.99 -13.78
C GLU A 85 5.62 -2.31 -12.50
N ARG A 86 5.11 -1.08 -12.61
CA ARG A 86 4.53 -0.40 -11.46
C ARG A 86 3.02 -0.55 -11.39
#